data_f837b6bbf9e0eb7be603f1351ee966d9
#
_entry.id   f837b6bbf9e0eb7be603f1351ee966d9
#
_cell.length_a   1.000
_cell.length_b   1.000
_cell.length_c   1.000
_cell.angle_alpha   90.00
_cell.angle_beta   90.00
_cell.angle_gamma   90.00
#
_symmetry.space_group_name_H-M   'P 1'
#
loop_
_entity.id
_entity.type
_entity.pdbx_description
1 polymer ?
#
loop_
_entity_poly.entity_id
_entity_poly.type
_entity_poly.pdbx_seq_one_letter_code
_entity_poly.pdbx_strand_id
1 'polypeptide(L)'
;MKTFGSGDYRYQVVEGWGQIPQLGLVSGVACDSEDRVYVFNRSPQPAVLVFDADGTFLTSWGEGIFKHPHGIWISPDDEIFTTDRDDHTVRKFSLSGDLLMTIGTAGQAGEPGQPFNEPTRAVLSKSGQIYVSDGYGQSRVHRLTAEGGLILSWGSAGSGPGEFNLPHDVTVDRDDRVYILDRGNLRCQIFNSEGEYLTEWQDLRSPNDLFIGSDDIIHIAEGGQRVTIMTLEGEIVERWGEKGTAPGQFSDSPHGLWVDSTGDVYISEVVAERRFQKFARV
;
A
#
# COMPACT_ATOMS: atom_id res chain seq x y z
N MET A 1 13.52 15.88 -20.65
CA MET A 1 12.48 15.03 -20.06
C MET A 1 11.55 15.89 -19.22
N LYS A 2 10.27 15.52 -19.13
CA LYS A 2 9.30 16.24 -18.28
C LYS A 2 9.59 15.97 -16.82
N THR A 3 9.52 17.00 -15.97
CA THR A 3 9.70 16.92 -14.52
C THR A 3 8.35 17.08 -13.83
N PHE A 4 8.08 16.30 -12.81
CA PHE A 4 6.90 16.33 -11.94
C PHE A 4 7.32 16.79 -10.55
N GLY A 5 6.46 17.55 -9.87
CA GLY A 5 6.77 18.13 -8.56
C GLY A 5 7.73 19.32 -8.62
N SER A 6 8.17 19.79 -7.45
CA SER A 6 9.03 20.97 -7.30
C SER A 6 9.99 20.84 -6.11
N GLY A 7 10.91 21.80 -5.96
CA GLY A 7 11.87 21.84 -4.84
C GLY A 7 12.68 20.54 -4.72
N ASP A 8 12.70 19.97 -3.53
CA ASP A 8 13.39 18.70 -3.23
C ASP A 8 12.59 17.45 -3.69
N TYR A 9 11.33 17.63 -4.09
CA TYR A 9 10.44 16.56 -4.53
C TYR A 9 10.16 16.65 -6.03
N ARG A 10 11.25 16.66 -6.82
CA ARG A 10 11.20 16.64 -8.27
C ARG A 10 11.52 15.26 -8.81
N TYR A 11 10.74 14.83 -9.78
CA TYR A 11 10.82 13.49 -10.33
C TYR A 11 10.83 13.51 -11.85
N GLN A 12 11.49 12.52 -12.44
CA GLN A 12 11.43 12.21 -13.87
C GLN A 12 11.02 10.77 -14.07
N VAL A 13 10.06 10.50 -14.97
CA VAL A 13 9.67 9.12 -15.28
C VAL A 13 10.82 8.38 -15.96
N VAL A 14 11.08 7.15 -15.52
CA VAL A 14 12.04 6.23 -16.13
C VAL A 14 11.29 5.40 -17.17
N GLU A 15 11.36 5.84 -18.44
CA GLU A 15 10.64 5.18 -19.51
C GLU A 15 11.15 3.74 -19.74
N GLY A 16 10.22 2.79 -19.87
CA GLY A 16 10.55 1.38 -20.11
C GLY A 16 11.02 0.60 -18.90
N TRP A 17 10.99 1.17 -17.70
CA TRP A 17 11.34 0.44 -16.47
C TRP A 17 10.36 -0.73 -16.24
N GLY A 18 10.91 -1.91 -15.90
CA GLY A 18 10.11 -3.08 -15.47
C GLY A 18 9.17 -3.66 -16.52
N GLN A 19 9.41 -3.44 -17.80
CA GLN A 19 8.54 -3.93 -18.87
C GLN A 19 8.70 -5.43 -19.11
N ILE A 20 7.65 -6.19 -18.83
CA ILE A 20 7.56 -7.63 -19.15
C ILE A 20 6.18 -8.00 -19.70
N PRO A 21 6.07 -9.05 -20.53
CA PRO A 21 4.78 -9.49 -21.10
C PRO A 21 3.75 -9.95 -20.08
N GLN A 22 4.19 -10.43 -18.92
CA GLN A 22 3.34 -10.97 -17.86
C GLN A 22 2.75 -9.89 -16.93
N LEU A 23 3.16 -8.63 -17.08
CA LEU A 23 2.60 -7.55 -16.28
C LEU A 23 1.11 -7.37 -16.61
N GLY A 24 0.27 -7.43 -15.59
CA GLY A 24 -1.18 -7.31 -15.70
C GLY A 24 -1.74 -6.12 -14.90
N LEU A 25 -2.80 -6.37 -14.15
CA LEU A 25 -3.37 -5.39 -13.23
C LEU A 25 -2.52 -5.34 -11.95
N VAL A 26 -1.73 -4.30 -11.79
CA VAL A 26 -0.81 -4.15 -10.65
C VAL A 26 -1.54 -3.50 -9.49
N SER A 27 -1.71 -4.23 -8.38
CA SER A 27 -2.41 -3.73 -7.19
C SER A 27 -1.50 -3.04 -6.18
N GLY A 28 -0.23 -3.40 -6.12
CA GLY A 28 0.69 -2.85 -5.14
C GLY A 28 2.14 -3.00 -5.55
N VAL A 29 2.99 -2.28 -4.84
CA VAL A 29 4.44 -2.33 -4.99
C VAL A 29 5.10 -2.16 -3.62
N ALA A 30 6.24 -2.80 -3.42
CA ALA A 30 7.12 -2.60 -2.26
C ALA A 30 8.57 -2.84 -2.66
N CYS A 31 9.52 -2.25 -1.92
CA CYS A 31 10.95 -2.53 -2.09
C CYS A 31 11.52 -3.18 -0.83
N ASP A 32 12.49 -4.08 -1.01
CA ASP A 32 13.25 -4.63 0.10
C ASP A 32 14.46 -3.76 0.48
N SER A 33 15.26 -4.20 1.45
CA SER A 33 16.42 -3.46 1.95
C SER A 33 17.55 -3.28 0.93
N GLU A 34 17.52 -4.01 -0.19
CA GLU A 34 18.46 -3.89 -1.32
C GLU A 34 17.85 -3.11 -2.52
N ASP A 35 16.70 -2.44 -2.31
CA ASP A 35 15.93 -1.73 -3.35
C ASP A 35 15.45 -2.63 -4.50
N ARG A 36 15.34 -3.94 -4.28
CA ARG A 36 14.63 -4.82 -5.25
C ARG A 36 13.14 -4.55 -5.15
N VAL A 37 12.49 -4.47 -6.29
CA VAL A 37 11.11 -4.02 -6.40
C VAL A 37 10.18 -5.21 -6.59
N TYR A 38 9.24 -5.37 -5.68
CA TYR A 38 8.22 -6.42 -5.65
C TYR A 38 6.89 -5.85 -6.13
N VAL A 39 6.45 -6.29 -7.29
CA VAL A 39 5.22 -5.84 -7.95
C VAL A 39 4.13 -6.86 -7.71
N PHE A 40 3.03 -6.46 -7.06
CA PHE A 40 1.91 -7.34 -6.77
C PHE A 40 0.87 -7.27 -7.89
N ASN A 41 0.81 -8.33 -8.66
CA ASN A 41 0.08 -8.44 -9.92
C ASN A 41 -1.18 -9.30 -9.74
N ARG A 42 -2.36 -8.76 -10.06
CA ARG A 42 -3.63 -9.50 -9.93
C ARG A 42 -3.78 -10.57 -10.99
N SER A 43 -3.28 -10.35 -12.17
CA SER A 43 -3.45 -11.23 -13.31
C SER A 43 -2.50 -10.82 -14.44
N PRO A 44 -1.99 -11.74 -15.28
CA PRO A 44 -2.00 -13.19 -15.09
C PRO A 44 -1.09 -13.66 -13.94
N GLN A 45 -1.07 -14.96 -13.70
CA GLN A 45 -0.09 -15.56 -12.79
C GLN A 45 1.32 -15.48 -13.42
N PRO A 46 2.40 -15.40 -12.61
CA PRO A 46 2.48 -15.40 -11.16
C PRO A 46 2.08 -14.05 -10.52
N ALA A 47 1.72 -14.04 -9.24
CA ALA A 47 1.21 -12.84 -8.56
C ALA A 47 2.30 -11.86 -8.12
N VAL A 48 3.49 -12.32 -7.75
CA VAL A 48 4.60 -11.46 -7.35
C VAL A 48 5.69 -11.52 -8.41
N LEU A 49 6.07 -10.34 -8.91
CA LEU A 49 7.13 -10.15 -9.88
C LEU A 49 8.23 -9.35 -9.20
N VAL A 50 9.48 -9.79 -9.30
CA VAL A 50 10.63 -9.17 -8.64
C VAL A 50 11.57 -8.59 -9.67
N PHE A 51 11.93 -7.34 -9.48
CA PHE A 51 12.86 -6.61 -10.34
C PHE A 51 14.03 -6.07 -9.53
N ASP A 52 15.15 -5.90 -10.18
CA ASP A 52 16.25 -5.10 -9.73
C ASP A 52 15.87 -3.59 -9.77
N ALA A 53 16.61 -2.74 -9.08
CA ALA A 53 16.39 -1.29 -9.03
C ALA A 53 16.45 -0.61 -10.42
N ASP A 54 17.17 -1.19 -11.38
CA ASP A 54 17.24 -0.71 -12.77
C ASP A 54 16.06 -1.18 -13.65
N GLY A 55 15.19 -2.05 -13.14
CA GLY A 55 14.04 -2.61 -13.85
C GLY A 55 14.31 -3.94 -14.56
N THR A 56 15.46 -4.55 -14.34
CA THR A 56 15.74 -5.90 -14.84
C THR A 56 14.88 -6.92 -14.07
N PHE A 57 14.12 -7.75 -14.80
CA PHE A 57 13.34 -8.82 -14.18
C PHE A 57 14.26 -9.91 -13.61
N LEU A 58 14.07 -10.21 -12.33
CA LEU A 58 14.88 -11.21 -11.61
C LEU A 58 14.17 -12.55 -11.48
N THR A 59 12.96 -12.54 -10.94
CA THR A 59 12.19 -13.76 -10.65
C THR A 59 10.72 -13.45 -10.45
N SER A 60 9.92 -14.51 -10.27
CA SER A 60 8.50 -14.39 -9.91
C SER A 60 8.04 -15.60 -9.11
N TRP A 61 7.02 -15.43 -8.29
CA TRP A 61 6.43 -16.48 -7.47
C TRP A 61 4.95 -16.20 -7.16
N GLY A 62 4.30 -17.10 -6.45
CA GLY A 62 2.92 -16.92 -6.00
C GLY A 62 1.87 -17.47 -6.97
N GLU A 63 2.25 -18.31 -7.94
CA GLU A 63 1.31 -18.97 -8.83
C GLU A 63 0.32 -19.85 -8.04
N GLY A 64 -0.98 -19.61 -8.24
CA GLY A 64 -2.06 -20.36 -7.58
C GLY A 64 -2.26 -20.07 -6.08
N ILE A 65 -1.46 -19.17 -5.48
CA ILE A 65 -1.58 -18.85 -4.04
C ILE A 65 -2.72 -17.85 -3.78
N PHE A 66 -2.92 -16.88 -4.67
CA PHE A 66 -3.79 -15.75 -4.45
C PHE A 66 -5.07 -15.83 -5.31
N LYS A 67 -6.20 -15.41 -4.74
CA LYS A 67 -7.47 -15.22 -5.45
C LYS A 67 -7.61 -13.80 -5.98
N HIS A 68 -7.36 -12.80 -5.11
CA HIS A 68 -7.43 -11.38 -5.47
C HIS A 68 -6.34 -10.60 -4.75
N PRO A 69 -5.11 -10.59 -5.27
CA PRO A 69 -4.01 -9.81 -4.72
C PRO A 69 -4.41 -8.36 -4.50
N HIS A 70 -4.21 -7.81 -3.28
CA HIS A 70 -4.57 -6.43 -3.00
C HIS A 70 -3.40 -5.59 -2.48
N GLY A 71 -2.99 -5.74 -1.24
CA GLY A 71 -1.88 -5.01 -0.64
C GLY A 71 -0.61 -5.85 -0.53
N ILE A 72 0.54 -5.24 -0.73
CA ILE A 72 1.87 -5.78 -0.45
C ILE A 72 2.67 -4.76 0.36
N TRP A 73 3.35 -5.21 1.39
CA TRP A 73 4.24 -4.40 2.20
C TRP A 73 5.44 -5.24 2.63
N ILE A 74 6.63 -4.62 2.70
CA ILE A 74 7.87 -5.29 3.11
C ILE A 74 8.36 -4.61 4.38
N SER A 75 8.66 -5.42 5.40
CA SER A 75 9.17 -4.94 6.68
C SER A 75 10.65 -4.56 6.58
N PRO A 76 11.17 -3.76 7.53
CA PRO A 76 12.61 -3.48 7.61
C PRO A 76 13.49 -4.73 7.79
N ASP A 77 12.90 -5.85 8.21
CA ASP A 77 13.57 -7.17 8.35
C ASP A 77 13.36 -8.07 7.10
N ASP A 78 12.94 -7.49 5.98
CA ASP A 78 12.75 -8.18 4.69
C ASP A 78 11.69 -9.32 4.75
N GLU A 79 10.64 -9.13 5.52
CA GLU A 79 9.47 -10.00 5.52
C GLU A 79 8.34 -9.36 4.69
N ILE A 80 7.74 -10.13 3.79
CA ILE A 80 6.66 -9.65 2.91
C ILE A 80 5.31 -9.95 3.53
N PHE A 81 4.49 -8.92 3.73
CA PHE A 81 3.08 -9.04 4.11
C PHE A 81 2.19 -8.78 2.90
N THR A 82 1.26 -9.68 2.64
CA THR A 82 0.28 -9.55 1.55
C THR A 82 -1.12 -9.68 2.09
N THR A 83 -2.06 -8.94 1.48
CA THR A 83 -3.49 -9.15 1.66
C THR A 83 -4.11 -9.74 0.42
N ASP A 84 -4.95 -10.75 0.60
CA ASP A 84 -5.79 -11.33 -0.44
C ASP A 84 -7.26 -11.02 -0.12
N ARG A 85 -7.84 -10.10 -0.89
CA ARG A 85 -9.18 -9.60 -0.66
C ARG A 85 -10.22 -10.71 -0.67
N ASP A 86 -10.29 -11.49 -1.76
CA ASP A 86 -11.34 -12.49 -1.97
C ASP A 86 -11.06 -13.81 -1.23
N ASP A 87 -9.84 -13.99 -0.71
CA ASP A 87 -9.46 -15.12 0.15
C ASP A 87 -9.56 -14.81 1.65
N HIS A 88 -9.84 -13.55 2.00
CA HIS A 88 -9.99 -13.05 3.38
C HIS A 88 -8.78 -13.35 4.26
N THR A 89 -7.57 -13.26 3.70
CA THR A 89 -6.34 -13.62 4.41
C THR A 89 -5.27 -12.54 4.34
N VAL A 90 -4.46 -12.49 5.39
CA VAL A 90 -3.13 -11.89 5.39
C VAL A 90 -2.10 -13.00 5.41
N ARG A 91 -1.09 -12.92 4.54
CA ARG A 91 0.00 -13.89 4.51
C ARG A 91 1.34 -13.20 4.66
N LYS A 92 2.25 -13.84 5.38
CA LYS A 92 3.65 -13.44 5.50
C LYS A 92 4.53 -14.41 4.73
N PHE A 93 5.46 -13.86 3.95
CA PHE A 93 6.41 -14.62 3.15
C PHE A 93 7.85 -14.15 3.39
N SER A 94 8.81 -15.03 3.08
CA SER A 94 10.21 -14.61 2.84
C SER A 94 10.32 -13.87 1.51
N LEU A 95 11.46 -13.20 1.27
CA LEU A 95 11.75 -12.56 -0.03
C LEU A 95 11.75 -13.57 -1.20
N SER A 96 12.05 -14.86 -0.93
CA SER A 96 12.01 -15.93 -1.93
C SER A 96 10.61 -16.48 -2.21
N GLY A 97 9.59 -16.04 -1.46
CA GLY A 97 8.21 -16.49 -1.62
C GLY A 97 7.83 -17.72 -0.78
N ASP A 98 8.66 -18.11 0.20
CA ASP A 98 8.31 -19.17 1.15
C ASP A 98 7.25 -18.66 2.12
N LEU A 99 6.12 -19.35 2.24
CA LEU A 99 5.04 -18.99 3.15
C LEU A 99 5.47 -19.21 4.60
N LEU A 100 5.51 -18.13 5.37
CA LEU A 100 5.89 -18.13 6.79
C LEU A 100 4.67 -18.16 7.73
N MET A 101 3.58 -17.47 7.36
CA MET A 101 2.38 -17.38 8.19
C MET A 101 1.14 -17.10 7.35
N THR A 102 -0.01 -17.61 7.80
CA THR A 102 -1.33 -17.21 7.29
C THR A 102 -2.21 -16.80 8.47
N ILE A 103 -2.86 -15.64 8.36
CA ILE A 103 -3.84 -15.13 9.31
C ILE A 103 -5.19 -15.03 8.58
N GLY A 104 -6.26 -15.38 9.26
CA GLY A 104 -7.58 -15.57 8.64
C GLY A 104 -7.77 -16.99 8.13
N THR A 105 -8.95 -17.28 7.60
CA THR A 105 -9.29 -18.62 7.06
C THR A 105 -9.57 -18.50 5.57
N ALA A 106 -8.76 -19.15 4.75
CA ALA A 106 -8.83 -19.07 3.30
C ALA A 106 -10.26 -19.34 2.77
N GLY A 107 -10.80 -18.38 2.05
CA GLY A 107 -12.15 -18.45 1.47
C GLY A 107 -13.30 -18.29 2.46
N GLN A 108 -13.05 -17.87 3.69
CA GLN A 108 -14.07 -17.63 4.70
C GLN A 108 -13.97 -16.23 5.26
N ALA A 109 -15.01 -15.42 5.02
CA ALA A 109 -15.13 -14.11 5.64
C ALA A 109 -15.26 -14.24 7.17
N GLY A 110 -14.53 -13.42 7.90
CA GLY A 110 -14.65 -13.30 9.35
C GLY A 110 -16.00 -12.69 9.76
N GLU A 111 -16.48 -13.06 10.95
CA GLU A 111 -17.64 -12.43 11.58
C GLU A 111 -17.33 -10.95 11.89
N PRO A 112 -18.35 -10.08 12.02
CA PRO A 112 -18.13 -8.67 12.33
C PRO A 112 -17.23 -8.44 13.53
N GLY A 113 -16.13 -7.73 13.33
CA GLY A 113 -15.10 -7.48 14.36
C GLY A 113 -14.06 -8.56 14.49
N GLN A 114 -14.14 -9.62 13.70
CA GLN A 114 -13.10 -10.65 13.60
C GLN A 114 -12.33 -10.52 12.27
N PRO A 115 -11.03 -10.84 12.25
CA PRO A 115 -10.25 -10.85 11.02
C PRO A 115 -10.60 -12.08 10.15
N PHE A 116 -10.73 -11.96 8.81
CA PHE A 116 -10.84 -10.76 8.02
C PHE A 116 -12.06 -10.89 7.09
N ASN A 117 -12.56 -9.74 6.62
CA ASN A 117 -13.58 -9.75 5.57
C ASN A 117 -13.17 -8.75 4.46
N GLU A 118 -12.44 -9.24 3.46
CA GLU A 118 -11.86 -8.49 2.35
C GLU A 118 -10.81 -7.43 2.79
N PRO A 119 -9.69 -7.87 3.43
CA PRO A 119 -8.64 -6.98 3.92
C PRO A 119 -7.94 -6.23 2.79
N THR A 120 -7.49 -5.02 3.09
CA THR A 120 -6.88 -4.12 2.11
C THR A 120 -5.36 -4.01 2.25
N ARG A 121 -4.84 -3.80 3.45
CA ARG A 121 -3.40 -3.65 3.74
C ARG A 121 -3.02 -4.30 5.06
N ALA A 122 -1.80 -4.80 5.15
CA ALA A 122 -1.20 -5.27 6.39
C ALA A 122 0.21 -4.72 6.54
N VAL A 123 0.55 -4.22 7.72
CA VAL A 123 1.89 -3.71 8.06
C VAL A 123 2.33 -4.18 9.44
N LEU A 124 3.65 -4.20 9.68
CA LEU A 124 4.24 -4.50 10.98
C LEU A 124 4.73 -3.19 11.63
N SER A 125 4.32 -2.92 12.87
CA SER A 125 4.85 -1.80 13.64
C SER A 125 6.24 -2.12 14.21
N LYS A 126 6.96 -1.09 14.63
CA LYS A 126 8.26 -1.24 15.30
C LYS A 126 8.16 -2.07 16.59
N SER A 127 7.02 -2.04 17.27
CA SER A 127 6.74 -2.86 18.46
C SER A 127 6.44 -4.33 18.15
N GLY A 128 6.47 -4.74 16.85
CA GLY A 128 6.26 -6.12 16.40
C GLY A 128 4.79 -6.52 16.29
N GLN A 129 3.88 -5.58 16.23
CA GLN A 129 2.44 -5.85 16.10
C GLN A 129 1.99 -5.63 14.65
N ILE A 130 1.08 -6.49 14.19
CA ILE A 130 0.53 -6.41 12.83
C ILE A 130 -0.74 -5.56 12.88
N TYR A 131 -0.81 -4.56 12.01
CA TYR A 131 -2.01 -3.76 11.78
C TYR A 131 -2.59 -4.07 10.42
N VAL A 132 -3.91 -4.24 10.34
CA VAL A 132 -4.60 -4.59 9.10
C VAL A 132 -5.83 -3.70 8.92
N SER A 133 -5.92 -3.01 7.79
CA SER A 133 -7.17 -2.39 7.35
C SER A 133 -8.05 -3.44 6.66
N ASP A 134 -9.31 -3.50 7.07
CA ASP A 134 -10.30 -4.49 6.61
C ASP A 134 -11.52 -3.75 6.08
N GLY A 135 -11.41 -3.27 4.83
CA GLY A 135 -12.22 -2.17 4.35
C GLY A 135 -13.31 -2.52 3.36
N TYR A 136 -13.18 -3.56 2.55
CA TYR A 136 -14.21 -3.87 1.55
C TYR A 136 -15.42 -4.59 2.13
N GLY A 137 -15.20 -5.56 3.02
CA GLY A 137 -16.27 -6.34 3.62
C GLY A 137 -16.73 -5.81 4.97
N GLN A 138 -15.86 -5.07 5.67
CA GLN A 138 -16.21 -4.38 6.92
C GLN A 138 -15.40 -3.10 7.09
N SER A 139 -15.88 -2.15 7.90
CA SER A 139 -15.24 -0.85 8.14
C SER A 139 -14.40 -0.91 9.40
N ARG A 140 -13.29 -1.68 9.38
CA ARG A 140 -12.51 -1.97 10.58
C ARG A 140 -11.00 -1.89 10.36
N VAL A 141 -10.31 -1.75 11.49
CA VAL A 141 -8.87 -1.93 11.60
C VAL A 141 -8.62 -2.96 12.70
N HIS A 142 -7.68 -3.87 12.47
CA HIS A 142 -7.29 -4.90 13.42
C HIS A 142 -5.85 -4.72 13.84
N ARG A 143 -5.57 -4.85 15.13
CA ARG A 143 -4.23 -4.95 15.72
C ARG A 143 -4.04 -6.38 16.23
N LEU A 144 -2.95 -7.00 15.81
CA LEU A 144 -2.67 -8.40 16.06
C LEU A 144 -1.29 -8.54 16.70
N THR A 145 -1.05 -9.66 17.41
CA THR A 145 0.31 -10.04 17.84
C THR A 145 1.17 -10.40 16.60
N ALA A 146 2.48 -10.52 16.80
CA ALA A 146 3.40 -10.99 15.76
C ALA A 146 3.03 -12.39 15.19
N GLU A 147 2.35 -13.21 15.99
CA GLU A 147 1.87 -14.56 15.63
C GLU A 147 0.45 -14.56 15.04
N GLY A 148 -0.16 -13.37 14.84
CA GLY A 148 -1.48 -13.21 14.23
C GLY A 148 -2.66 -13.32 15.18
N GLY A 149 -2.45 -13.34 16.50
CA GLY A 149 -3.53 -13.32 17.50
C GLY A 149 -4.17 -11.94 17.59
N LEU A 150 -5.52 -11.86 17.56
CA LEU A 150 -6.25 -10.59 17.66
C LEU A 150 -6.06 -9.95 19.03
N ILE A 151 -5.56 -8.70 19.07
CA ILE A 151 -5.44 -7.87 20.26
C ILE A 151 -6.62 -6.91 20.35
N LEU A 152 -6.89 -6.18 19.25
CA LEU A 152 -7.90 -5.13 19.19
C LEU A 152 -8.52 -5.07 17.81
N SER A 153 -9.82 -4.77 17.74
CA SER A 153 -10.53 -4.41 16.51
C SER A 153 -11.36 -3.17 16.77
N TRP A 154 -11.16 -2.12 15.96
CA TRP A 154 -11.92 -0.88 16.10
C TRP A 154 -12.45 -0.38 14.77
N GLY A 155 -13.33 0.60 14.83
CA GLY A 155 -14.00 1.18 13.67
C GLY A 155 -15.41 0.62 13.48
N SER A 156 -16.20 1.38 12.76
CA SER A 156 -17.56 1.06 12.30
C SER A 156 -17.86 1.83 11.02
N ALA A 157 -18.89 1.44 10.30
CA ALA A 157 -19.31 2.16 9.11
C ALA A 157 -19.86 3.57 9.48
N GLY A 158 -19.37 4.60 8.80
CA GLY A 158 -19.81 5.97 9.00
C GLY A 158 -18.79 7.00 8.57
N SER A 159 -18.94 8.25 9.05
CA SER A 159 -18.10 9.40 8.69
C SER A 159 -17.59 10.22 9.89
N GLY A 160 -17.95 9.85 11.11
CA GLY A 160 -17.44 10.48 12.34
C GLY A 160 -16.03 10.02 12.69
N PRO A 161 -15.42 10.57 13.76
CA PRO A 161 -14.15 10.08 14.31
C PRO A 161 -14.24 8.61 14.70
N GLY A 162 -13.30 7.78 14.20
CA GLY A 162 -13.32 6.33 14.42
C GLY A 162 -14.32 5.54 13.59
N GLU A 163 -15.11 6.20 12.75
CA GLU A 163 -15.95 5.57 11.75
C GLU A 163 -15.25 5.61 10.38
N PHE A 164 -15.53 4.63 9.52
CA PHE A 164 -14.88 4.51 8.22
C PHE A 164 -15.88 4.22 7.09
N ASN A 165 -15.52 4.69 5.91
CA ASN A 165 -16.14 4.30 4.65
C ASN A 165 -15.03 3.78 3.73
N LEU A 166 -14.79 2.48 3.77
CA LEU A 166 -13.69 1.82 3.07
C LEU A 166 -12.30 2.25 3.57
N PRO A 167 -11.87 1.84 4.78
CA PRO A 167 -10.47 1.98 5.20
C PRO A 167 -9.58 1.15 4.25
N HIS A 168 -8.86 1.86 3.37
CA HIS A 168 -8.19 1.23 2.23
C HIS A 168 -6.71 0.95 2.47
N ASP A 169 -6.09 1.71 3.37
CA ASP A 169 -4.70 1.49 3.75
C ASP A 169 -4.49 1.76 5.24
N VAL A 170 -3.48 1.12 5.80
CA VAL A 170 -2.99 1.33 7.15
C VAL A 170 -1.47 1.40 7.13
N THR A 171 -0.90 2.35 7.85
CA THR A 171 0.53 2.39 8.16
C THR A 171 0.76 2.86 9.59
N VAL A 172 1.98 2.63 10.12
CA VAL A 172 2.34 2.97 11.49
C VAL A 172 3.68 3.68 11.47
N ASP A 173 3.78 4.81 12.16
CA ASP A 173 5.03 5.53 12.27
C ASP A 173 5.94 4.98 13.40
N ARG A 174 7.10 5.61 13.57
CA ARG A 174 8.10 5.21 14.58
C ARG A 174 7.63 5.36 16.03
N ASP A 175 6.60 6.15 16.27
CA ASP A 175 6.00 6.44 17.58
C ASP A 175 4.72 5.64 17.82
N ASP A 176 4.47 4.60 16.99
CA ASP A 176 3.28 3.73 17.01
C ASP A 176 1.96 4.49 16.81
N ARG A 177 1.98 5.67 16.13
CA ARG A 177 0.75 6.30 15.64
C ARG A 177 0.28 5.57 14.38
N VAL A 178 -1.00 5.30 14.30
CA VAL A 178 -1.65 4.51 13.25
C VAL A 178 -2.40 5.42 12.30
N TYR A 179 -2.03 5.40 11.03
CA TYR A 179 -2.60 6.22 9.96
C TYR A 179 -3.50 5.36 9.09
N ILE A 180 -4.76 5.74 8.94
CA ILE A 180 -5.76 4.98 8.17
C ILE A 180 -6.28 5.85 7.04
N LEU A 181 -6.06 5.41 5.80
CA LEU A 181 -6.68 6.04 4.65
C LEU A 181 -8.15 5.63 4.55
N ASP A 182 -9.03 6.51 4.96
CA ASP A 182 -10.48 6.37 4.89
C ASP A 182 -10.98 6.84 3.51
N ARG A 183 -10.79 5.99 2.53
CA ARG A 183 -10.89 6.29 1.10
C ARG A 183 -12.23 6.86 0.70
N GLY A 184 -13.33 6.28 1.17
CA GLY A 184 -14.68 6.72 0.82
C GLY A 184 -15.08 8.03 1.50
N ASN A 185 -14.42 8.41 2.59
CA ASN A 185 -14.60 9.69 3.27
C ASN A 185 -13.54 10.73 2.87
N LEU A 186 -12.62 10.40 1.95
CA LEU A 186 -11.62 11.31 1.37
C LEU A 186 -10.67 11.92 2.41
N ARG A 187 -10.29 11.15 3.43
CA ARG A 187 -9.46 11.60 4.55
C ARG A 187 -8.44 10.54 4.99
N CYS A 188 -7.49 10.96 5.83
CA CYS A 188 -6.69 10.08 6.65
C CYS A 188 -7.02 10.33 8.11
N GLN A 189 -7.38 9.31 8.88
CA GLN A 189 -7.54 9.39 10.32
C GLN A 189 -6.31 8.84 11.04
N ILE A 190 -5.90 9.49 12.12
CA ILE A 190 -4.74 9.14 12.92
C ILE A 190 -5.19 8.70 14.31
N PHE A 191 -4.67 7.56 14.76
CA PHE A 191 -4.99 6.94 16.06
C PHE A 191 -3.71 6.67 16.83
N ASN A 192 -3.84 6.47 18.15
CA ASN A 192 -2.79 5.83 18.92
C ASN A 192 -2.88 4.30 18.78
N SER A 193 -1.91 3.57 19.37
CA SER A 193 -1.87 2.11 19.32
C SER A 193 -3.08 1.43 19.99
N GLU A 194 -3.81 2.11 20.87
CA GLU A 194 -5.02 1.62 21.53
C GLU A 194 -6.30 1.88 20.72
N GLY A 195 -6.17 2.39 19.47
CA GLY A 195 -7.29 2.68 18.59
C GLY A 195 -8.09 3.93 18.97
N GLU A 196 -7.54 4.78 19.83
CA GLU A 196 -8.15 6.05 20.19
C GLU A 196 -7.83 7.11 19.12
N TYR A 197 -8.88 7.80 18.67
CA TYR A 197 -8.76 8.85 17.65
C TYR A 197 -7.94 10.04 18.17
N LEU A 198 -6.96 10.48 17.38
CA LEU A 198 -6.14 11.64 17.70
C LEU A 198 -6.49 12.86 16.84
N THR A 199 -6.51 12.69 15.53
CA THR A 199 -6.77 13.76 14.57
C THR A 199 -7.07 13.16 13.18
N GLU A 200 -7.34 14.02 12.19
CA GLU A 200 -7.50 13.61 10.80
C GLU A 200 -6.94 14.67 9.83
N TRP A 201 -6.56 14.21 8.64
CA TRP A 201 -6.22 15.07 7.51
C TRP A 201 -7.30 14.97 6.45
N GLN A 202 -7.79 16.10 6.02
CA GLN A 202 -8.77 16.24 4.95
C GLN A 202 -8.10 16.71 3.65
N ASP A 203 -8.90 17.03 2.62
CA ASP A 203 -8.41 17.48 1.31
C ASP A 203 -7.61 16.42 0.54
N LEU A 204 -7.92 15.13 0.79
CA LEU A 204 -7.46 14.00 -0.02
C LEU A 204 -8.49 13.65 -1.10
N ARG A 205 -8.02 12.99 -2.17
CA ARG A 205 -8.87 12.58 -3.31
C ARG A 205 -8.86 11.08 -3.47
N SER A 206 -9.81 10.38 -2.83
CA SER A 206 -9.87 8.92 -2.89
C SER A 206 -8.49 8.29 -2.64
N PRO A 207 -7.92 8.47 -1.43
CA PRO A 207 -6.57 8.02 -1.12
C PRO A 207 -6.50 6.49 -1.12
N ASN A 208 -5.49 5.93 -1.78
CA ASN A 208 -5.37 4.49 -2.01
C ASN A 208 -4.22 3.84 -1.24
N ASP A 209 -3.04 4.43 -1.21
CA ASP A 209 -1.84 3.86 -0.58
C ASP A 209 -1.03 4.97 0.09
N LEU A 210 -0.41 4.67 1.23
CA LEU A 210 0.36 5.60 2.02
C LEU A 210 1.70 4.97 2.41
N PHE A 211 2.78 5.66 2.10
CA PHE A 211 4.13 5.31 2.50
C PHE A 211 4.70 6.39 3.43
N ILE A 212 5.33 5.98 4.54
CA ILE A 212 6.10 6.86 5.42
C ILE A 212 7.58 6.56 5.21
N GLY A 213 8.34 7.56 4.76
CA GLY A 213 9.79 7.47 4.61
C GLY A 213 10.53 7.49 5.95
N SER A 214 11.80 7.09 5.92
CA SER A 214 12.70 7.20 7.09
C SER A 214 12.99 8.65 7.51
N ASP A 215 12.66 9.60 6.65
CA ASP A 215 12.73 11.06 6.87
C ASP A 215 11.44 11.64 7.46
N ASP A 216 10.46 10.80 7.84
CA ASP A 216 9.14 11.18 8.32
C ASP A 216 8.27 11.91 7.28
N ILE A 217 8.59 11.76 6.02
CA ILE A 217 7.79 12.29 4.92
C ILE A 217 6.81 11.22 4.43
N ILE A 218 5.59 11.65 4.25
CA ILE A 218 4.48 10.83 3.79
C ILE A 218 4.26 11.04 2.31
N HIS A 219 4.11 9.94 1.57
CA HIS A 219 3.67 9.94 0.18
C HIS A 219 2.34 9.22 0.09
N ILE A 220 1.34 9.83 -0.54
CA ILE A 220 -0.01 9.26 -0.71
C ILE A 220 -0.34 9.15 -2.20
N ALA A 221 -0.65 7.94 -2.64
CA ALA A 221 -1.25 7.71 -3.95
C ALA A 221 -2.75 8.00 -3.89
N GLU A 222 -3.24 8.89 -4.75
CA GLU A 222 -4.62 9.36 -4.69
C GLU A 222 -5.36 9.24 -6.02
N GLY A 223 -6.68 9.08 -5.93
CA GLY A 223 -7.58 9.29 -7.06
C GLY A 223 -7.45 10.71 -7.65
N GLY A 224 -7.97 10.89 -8.86
CA GLY A 224 -7.80 12.15 -9.57
C GLY A 224 -6.38 12.37 -10.10
N GLN A 225 -5.64 11.26 -10.29
CA GLN A 225 -4.30 11.24 -10.90
C GLN A 225 -3.28 12.07 -10.14
N ARG A 226 -3.22 11.92 -8.80
CA ARG A 226 -2.40 12.75 -7.92
C ARG A 226 -1.56 11.91 -6.96
N VAL A 227 -0.37 12.42 -6.67
CA VAL A 227 0.45 12.05 -5.51
C VAL A 227 0.54 13.26 -4.59
N THR A 228 0.26 13.08 -3.31
CA THR A 228 0.43 14.11 -2.28
C THR A 228 1.60 13.74 -1.37
N ILE A 229 2.48 14.69 -1.12
CA ILE A 229 3.61 14.58 -0.19
C ILE A 229 3.32 15.48 1.00
N MET A 230 3.46 14.95 2.22
CA MET A 230 3.06 15.62 3.46
C MET A 230 4.06 15.37 4.58
N THR A 231 4.04 16.21 5.60
CA THR A 231 4.69 15.94 6.90
C THR A 231 3.81 15.07 7.79
N LEU A 232 4.38 14.52 8.87
CA LEU A 232 3.61 13.78 9.90
C LEU A 232 2.58 14.67 10.66
N GLU A 233 2.71 15.99 10.57
CA GLU A 233 1.76 16.97 11.13
C GLU A 233 0.60 17.27 10.17
N GLY A 234 0.64 16.73 8.94
CA GLY A 234 -0.40 16.93 7.93
C GLY A 234 -0.21 18.16 7.06
N GLU A 235 0.96 18.80 7.09
CA GLU A 235 1.29 19.90 6.21
C GLU A 235 1.63 19.38 4.81
N ILE A 236 0.97 19.94 3.79
CA ILE A 236 1.23 19.57 2.40
C ILE A 236 2.54 20.19 1.95
N VAL A 237 3.48 19.34 1.55
CA VAL A 237 4.79 19.75 1.01
C VAL A 237 4.71 19.92 -0.50
N GLU A 238 4.14 18.93 -1.20
CA GLU A 238 4.03 18.93 -2.65
C GLU A 238 2.82 18.12 -3.13
N ARG A 239 2.30 18.48 -4.28
CA ARG A 239 1.30 17.69 -5.01
C ARG A 239 1.64 17.65 -6.48
N TRP A 240 1.73 16.46 -7.04
CA TRP A 240 2.02 16.28 -8.44
C TRP A 240 1.20 15.14 -9.05
N GLY A 241 1.21 15.07 -10.36
CA GLY A 241 0.49 14.10 -11.17
C GLY A 241 -0.30 14.77 -12.28
N GLU A 242 -0.59 14.03 -13.31
CA GLU A 242 -1.29 14.52 -14.49
C GLU A 242 -2.09 13.40 -15.14
N LYS A 243 -3.31 13.69 -15.55
CA LYS A 243 -4.15 12.75 -16.28
C LYS A 243 -3.64 12.52 -17.70
N GLY A 244 -3.53 11.27 -18.12
CA GLY A 244 -3.19 10.87 -19.48
C GLY A 244 -2.60 9.48 -19.56
N THR A 245 -2.14 9.11 -20.76
CA THR A 245 -1.59 7.79 -21.06
C THR A 245 -0.11 7.82 -21.46
N ALA A 246 0.48 9.00 -21.59
CA ALA A 246 1.91 9.14 -21.86
C ALA A 246 2.75 8.75 -20.64
N PRO A 247 4.05 8.44 -20.80
CA PRO A 247 4.96 8.24 -19.69
C PRO A 247 4.91 9.39 -18.69
N GLY A 248 4.80 9.06 -17.39
CA GLY A 248 4.68 10.01 -16.29
C GLY A 248 3.27 10.57 -16.05
N GLN A 249 2.31 10.24 -16.90
CA GLN A 249 0.89 10.56 -16.66
C GLN A 249 0.17 9.34 -16.06
N PHE A 250 -0.97 9.57 -15.43
CA PHE A 250 -1.84 8.54 -14.88
C PHE A 250 -3.12 8.43 -15.70
N SER A 251 -3.43 7.23 -16.20
CA SER A 251 -4.65 6.97 -16.97
C SER A 251 -5.87 6.85 -16.06
N ASP A 252 -5.64 6.35 -14.85
CA ASP A 252 -6.62 6.21 -13.78
C ASP A 252 -6.00 6.62 -12.43
N SER A 253 -6.48 6.08 -11.37
CA SER A 253 -6.04 6.37 -10.01
C SER A 253 -4.71 5.65 -9.70
N PRO A 254 -3.65 6.36 -9.30
CA PRO A 254 -2.55 5.75 -8.56
C PRO A 254 -3.08 4.87 -7.43
N HIS A 255 -2.64 3.60 -7.36
CA HIS A 255 -3.20 2.64 -6.41
C HIS A 255 -2.16 2.11 -5.42
N GLY A 256 -1.04 1.58 -5.88
CA GLY A 256 0.09 1.21 -5.03
C GLY A 256 1.22 2.21 -5.16
N LEU A 257 1.88 2.54 -4.05
CA LEU A 257 3.01 3.47 -4.00
C LEU A 257 4.09 2.95 -3.05
N TRP A 258 5.35 3.14 -3.45
CA TRP A 258 6.52 2.92 -2.59
C TRP A 258 7.62 3.92 -2.92
N VAL A 259 8.45 4.25 -1.94
CA VAL A 259 9.64 5.07 -2.13
C VAL A 259 10.86 4.25 -1.71
N ASP A 260 11.85 4.13 -2.59
CA ASP A 260 13.09 3.39 -2.29
C ASP A 260 14.11 4.21 -1.47
N SER A 261 15.25 3.61 -1.15
CA SER A 261 16.29 4.25 -0.32
C SER A 261 16.92 5.49 -0.96
N THR A 262 16.80 5.63 -2.29
CA THR A 262 17.30 6.78 -3.05
C THR A 262 16.29 7.91 -3.20
N GLY A 263 15.04 7.66 -2.80
CA GLY A 263 13.92 8.58 -2.91
C GLY A 263 13.17 8.46 -4.24
N ASP A 264 13.45 7.44 -5.06
CA ASP A 264 12.70 7.16 -6.27
C ASP A 264 11.31 6.60 -5.92
N VAL A 265 10.29 7.03 -6.64
CA VAL A 265 8.89 6.67 -6.38
C VAL A 265 8.39 5.67 -7.40
N TYR A 266 7.80 4.58 -6.92
CA TYR A 266 7.16 3.56 -7.73
C TYR A 266 5.65 3.65 -7.57
N ILE A 267 4.92 3.66 -8.70
CA ILE A 267 3.46 3.81 -8.70
C ILE A 267 2.81 2.81 -9.63
N SER A 268 1.81 2.11 -9.10
CA SER A 268 0.95 1.22 -9.87
C SER A 268 -0.44 1.81 -10.08
N GLU A 269 -1.07 1.41 -11.18
CA GLU A 269 -2.47 1.69 -11.49
C GLU A 269 -3.21 0.38 -11.76
N VAL A 270 -4.38 0.17 -11.14
CA VAL A 270 -5.20 -1.03 -11.36
C VAL A 270 -6.09 -0.82 -12.56
N VAL A 271 -5.48 -0.82 -13.75
CA VAL A 271 -6.16 -0.60 -15.02
C VAL A 271 -5.70 -1.59 -16.08
N ALA A 272 -6.51 -1.73 -17.14
CA ALA A 272 -6.26 -2.67 -18.22
C ALA A 272 -4.98 -2.38 -19.03
N GLU A 273 -4.49 -1.17 -19.00
CA GLU A 273 -3.29 -0.72 -19.69
C GLU A 273 -1.97 -1.24 -19.08
N ARG A 274 -2.07 -1.99 -17.98
CA ARG A 274 -0.89 -2.60 -17.31
C ARG A 274 0.13 -1.55 -16.89
N ARG A 275 -0.32 -0.55 -16.15
CA ARG A 275 0.52 0.59 -15.81
C ARG A 275 1.22 0.40 -14.48
N PHE A 276 2.53 0.44 -14.58
CA PHE A 276 3.46 0.54 -13.47
C PHE A 276 4.61 1.46 -13.89
N GLN A 277 4.96 2.43 -13.07
CA GLN A 277 5.95 3.43 -13.43
C GLN A 277 6.91 3.71 -12.28
N LYS A 278 8.21 3.90 -12.62
CA LYS A 278 9.23 4.45 -11.74
C LYS A 278 9.43 5.93 -12.04
N PHE A 279 9.51 6.74 -11.01
CA PHE A 279 9.80 8.16 -11.05
C PHE A 279 11.09 8.41 -10.27
N ALA A 280 12.18 8.65 -10.98
CA ALA A 280 13.49 8.93 -10.37
C ALA A 280 13.53 10.35 -9.81
N ARG A 281 14.02 10.51 -8.59
CA ARG A 281 14.23 11.80 -7.92
C ARG A 281 15.38 12.55 -8.59
N VAL A 282 15.24 13.87 -8.84
CA VAL A 282 16.22 14.70 -9.58
C VAL A 282 16.48 16.05 -8.92
#